data_dae15421b111110856f7de7e9df0b04a
#
_entry.id   dae15421b111110856f7de7e9df0b04a
#
_cell.length_a   1.000
_cell.length_b   1.000
_cell.length_c   1.000
_cell.angle_alpha   90.00
_cell.angle_beta   90.00
_cell.angle_gamma   90.00
#
_symmetry.space_group_name_H-M   'P 1'
#
loop_
_entity.id
_entity.type
_entity.pdbx_description
1 polymer ?
#
loop_
_entity_poly.entity_id
_entity_poly.type
_entity_poly.pdbx_seq_one_letter_code
_entity_poly.pdbx_strand_id
1 'polypeptide(L)'
;EKSPVMELQKASAFEPFSQSDFTFNDENAAAEFPEIKWTAADYGVKAVVNYDVTLTNDANAKTVLLGETGTTSLKFTNGQMNTMMAKVGAYPGQTYNFTITLTSKAYDMTADPASNSITFKATLFDPNAVDWKFAYVAVGYPDWDYTNAYLLGDPDGDGVYQGYANFDADGVSYAIIDGSDLTKILAKDQTAAKKGFYGIKVDAEGKVEQTEPLVWGVVGDATSGGWDKDTQMDYDATTRLWTVTTSLLDKEFKFRSNNNWDSDNYGAVS
;
A
#
# COMPACT_ATOMS: atom_id res chain seq x y z
N GLU A 1 -50.93 -15.49 18.70
CA GLU A 1 -50.27 -14.64 17.68
C GLU A 1 -48.97 -15.32 17.25
N LYS A 2 -48.78 -15.54 15.97
CA LYS A 2 -47.48 -15.97 15.46
C LYS A 2 -46.48 -14.84 15.64
N SER A 3 -45.31 -15.10 16.22
CA SER A 3 -44.22 -14.15 16.24
C SER A 3 -43.89 -13.72 14.82
N PRO A 4 -43.65 -12.43 14.56
CA PRO A 4 -43.27 -11.97 13.23
C PRO A 4 -42.01 -12.69 12.79
N VAL A 5 -42.00 -13.18 11.55
CA VAL A 5 -40.82 -13.82 10.94
C VAL A 5 -39.94 -12.73 10.36
N MET A 6 -38.65 -12.77 10.68
CA MET A 6 -37.66 -11.89 10.07
C MET A 6 -37.47 -12.33 8.63
N GLU A 7 -37.73 -11.43 7.67
CA GLU A 7 -37.60 -11.67 6.25
C GLU A 7 -37.30 -10.32 5.55
N LEU A 8 -36.42 -10.29 4.55
CA LEU A 8 -36.15 -9.09 3.81
C LEU A 8 -37.41 -8.63 3.04
N GLN A 9 -38.03 -7.56 3.51
CA GLN A 9 -39.21 -6.93 2.87
C GLN A 9 -38.79 -5.88 1.81
N LYS A 10 -37.67 -5.19 2.06
CA LYS A 10 -37.16 -4.18 1.15
C LYS A 10 -35.63 -4.18 1.20
N ALA A 11 -34.99 -4.40 0.06
CA ALA A 11 -33.56 -4.26 -0.11
C ALA A 11 -33.12 -2.79 -0.02
N SER A 12 -31.87 -2.57 0.42
CA SER A 12 -31.23 -1.27 0.33
C SER A 12 -31.06 -0.86 -1.12
N ALA A 13 -31.11 0.44 -1.37
CA ALA A 13 -30.85 1.02 -2.69
C ALA A 13 -29.89 2.22 -2.55
N PHE A 14 -28.85 2.25 -3.38
CA PHE A 14 -27.92 3.38 -3.40
C PHE A 14 -28.56 4.66 -3.95
N GLU A 15 -28.13 5.79 -3.43
CA GLU A 15 -28.29 7.09 -4.08
C GLU A 15 -27.23 7.23 -5.18
N PRO A 16 -27.60 7.64 -6.42
CA PRO A 16 -26.64 7.79 -7.49
C PRO A 16 -25.68 8.95 -7.23
N PHE A 17 -24.44 8.84 -7.71
CA PHE A 17 -23.52 9.97 -7.74
C PHE A 17 -23.99 11.05 -8.74
N SER A 18 -23.65 12.30 -8.45
CA SER A 18 -23.93 13.43 -9.37
C SER A 18 -23.04 13.42 -10.63
N GLN A 19 -21.93 12.69 -10.59
CA GLN A 19 -21.00 12.49 -11.71
C GLN A 19 -20.54 11.04 -11.76
N SER A 20 -20.08 10.59 -12.92
CA SER A 20 -19.65 9.21 -13.16
C SER A 20 -18.20 9.07 -13.62
N ASP A 21 -17.49 10.17 -13.77
CA ASP A 21 -16.09 10.22 -14.17
C ASP A 21 -15.28 11.02 -13.14
N PHE A 22 -14.18 10.41 -12.66
CA PHE A 22 -13.28 11.01 -11.66
C PHE A 22 -11.85 10.95 -12.16
N THR A 23 -11.11 12.04 -11.96
CA THR A 23 -9.65 12.07 -12.16
C THR A 23 -9.00 12.48 -10.85
N PHE A 24 -8.23 11.57 -10.28
CA PHE A 24 -7.49 11.81 -9.04
C PHE A 24 -6.09 12.32 -9.34
N ASN A 25 -5.59 13.19 -8.49
CA ASN A 25 -4.24 13.75 -8.52
C ASN A 25 -3.85 14.25 -7.11
N ASP A 26 -2.61 14.66 -6.94
CA ASP A 26 -2.11 15.16 -5.66
C ASP A 26 -2.88 16.40 -5.16
N GLU A 27 -3.29 17.28 -6.06
CA GLU A 27 -3.97 18.53 -5.72
C GLU A 27 -5.38 18.27 -5.14
N ASN A 28 -6.06 17.21 -5.62
CA ASN A 28 -7.41 16.88 -5.16
C ASN A 28 -7.49 15.67 -4.21
N ALA A 29 -6.36 15.06 -3.85
CA ALA A 29 -6.32 13.86 -3.01
C ALA A 29 -6.99 14.04 -1.64
N ALA A 30 -6.86 15.23 -1.03
CA ALA A 30 -7.47 15.56 0.25
C ALA A 30 -8.96 15.96 0.15
N ALA A 31 -9.47 16.21 -1.07
CA ALA A 31 -10.86 16.56 -1.29
C ALA A 31 -11.78 15.34 -1.02
N GLU A 32 -13.01 15.62 -0.61
CA GLU A 32 -14.01 14.58 -0.39
C GLU A 32 -14.43 13.92 -1.72
N PHE A 33 -14.41 12.59 -1.74
CA PHE A 33 -15.11 11.79 -2.74
C PHE A 33 -16.62 11.88 -2.47
N PRO A 34 -17.51 11.77 -3.48
CA PRO A 34 -18.95 11.74 -3.24
C PRO A 34 -19.34 10.73 -2.17
N GLU A 35 -20.13 11.18 -1.20
CA GLU A 35 -20.59 10.30 -0.12
C GLU A 35 -21.39 9.12 -0.70
N ILE A 36 -21.00 7.91 -0.35
CA ILE A 36 -21.68 6.68 -0.75
C ILE A 36 -22.86 6.50 0.20
N LYS A 37 -24.09 6.71 -0.29
CA LYS A 37 -25.32 6.65 0.50
C LYS A 37 -26.29 5.60 -0.03
N TRP A 38 -27.10 5.06 0.87
CA TRP A 38 -28.16 4.11 0.53
C TRP A 38 -29.35 4.21 1.48
N THR A 39 -30.49 3.66 1.07
CA THR A 39 -31.67 3.50 1.94
C THR A 39 -31.49 2.29 2.84
N ALA A 40 -32.02 2.34 4.06
CA ALA A 40 -31.96 1.20 4.97
C ALA A 40 -32.74 -0.02 4.40
N ALA A 41 -32.21 -1.21 4.64
CA ALA A 41 -32.95 -2.46 4.41
C ALA A 41 -34.07 -2.61 5.46
N ASP A 42 -35.19 -3.20 5.05
CA ASP A 42 -36.32 -3.53 5.94
C ASP A 42 -36.51 -5.05 5.98
N TYR A 43 -36.37 -5.61 7.17
CA TYR A 43 -36.53 -7.04 7.43
C TYR A 43 -37.91 -7.38 8.06
N GLY A 44 -38.90 -6.46 8.00
CA GLY A 44 -40.24 -6.65 8.52
C GLY A 44 -40.36 -6.66 10.04
N VAL A 45 -39.22 -6.56 10.73
CA VAL A 45 -39.14 -6.48 12.20
C VAL A 45 -38.05 -5.49 12.57
N LYS A 46 -38.14 -4.90 13.77
CA LYS A 46 -37.07 -4.01 14.26
C LYS A 46 -35.81 -4.84 14.54
N ALA A 47 -34.79 -4.67 13.73
CA ALA A 47 -33.49 -5.34 13.84
C ALA A 47 -32.34 -4.36 13.70
N VAL A 48 -31.18 -4.72 14.24
CA VAL A 48 -29.92 -4.04 13.93
C VAL A 48 -29.45 -4.59 12.58
N VAL A 49 -29.21 -3.71 11.62
CA VAL A 49 -28.72 -4.05 10.29
C VAL A 49 -27.34 -3.50 10.12
N ASN A 50 -26.41 -4.35 9.71
CA ASN A 50 -25.05 -3.99 9.28
C ASN A 50 -24.94 -4.12 7.76
N TYR A 51 -24.08 -3.34 7.18
CA TYR A 51 -23.88 -3.26 5.74
C TYR A 51 -22.40 -3.45 5.39
N ASP A 52 -22.13 -4.40 4.50
CA ASP A 52 -20.82 -4.52 3.85
C ASP A 52 -20.88 -3.81 2.50
N VAL A 53 -19.98 -2.86 2.29
CA VAL A 53 -19.85 -2.11 1.02
C VAL A 53 -18.56 -2.53 0.36
N THR A 54 -18.62 -3.01 -0.88
CA THR A 54 -17.47 -3.50 -1.62
C THR A 54 -17.26 -2.70 -2.91
N LEU A 55 -16.00 -2.54 -3.29
CA LEU A 55 -15.56 -1.97 -4.57
C LEU A 55 -15.00 -3.09 -5.44
N THR A 56 -15.44 -3.15 -6.69
CA THR A 56 -14.95 -4.09 -7.70
C THR A 56 -14.30 -3.32 -8.84
N ASN A 57 -13.12 -3.76 -9.29
CA ASN A 57 -12.55 -3.35 -10.56
C ASN A 57 -13.14 -4.24 -11.67
N ASP A 58 -13.93 -3.65 -12.56
CA ASP A 58 -14.67 -4.41 -13.57
C ASP A 58 -13.75 -5.06 -14.63
N ALA A 59 -12.52 -4.56 -14.78
CA ALA A 59 -11.55 -5.11 -15.74
C ALA A 59 -10.98 -6.49 -15.32
N ASN A 60 -10.94 -6.79 -14.01
CA ASN A 60 -10.31 -8.02 -13.49
C ASN A 60 -11.16 -8.74 -12.43
N ALA A 61 -12.34 -8.21 -12.09
CA ALA A 61 -13.26 -8.71 -11.07
C ALA A 61 -12.67 -8.80 -9.64
N LYS A 62 -11.52 -8.15 -9.37
CA LYS A 62 -10.98 -8.05 -8.00
C LYS A 62 -11.86 -7.12 -7.17
N THR A 63 -12.05 -7.47 -5.90
CA THR A 63 -12.89 -6.75 -4.96
C THR A 63 -12.12 -6.37 -3.71
N VAL A 64 -12.52 -5.26 -3.08
CA VAL A 64 -12.06 -4.85 -1.75
C VAL A 64 -13.24 -4.38 -0.92
N LEU A 65 -13.22 -4.68 0.37
CA LEU A 65 -14.19 -4.14 1.32
C LEU A 65 -13.87 -2.66 1.58
N LEU A 66 -14.79 -1.76 1.22
CA LEU A 66 -14.69 -0.33 1.55
C LEU A 66 -15.00 -0.09 3.03
N GLY A 67 -15.96 -0.83 3.59
CA GLY A 67 -16.30 -0.75 5.00
C GLY A 67 -17.47 -1.63 5.38
N GLU A 68 -17.53 -1.92 6.69
CA GLU A 68 -18.67 -2.50 7.38
C GLU A 68 -19.24 -1.46 8.34
N THR A 69 -20.54 -1.21 8.30
CA THR A 69 -21.18 -0.16 9.08
C THR A 69 -22.63 -0.47 9.42
N GLY A 70 -23.10 0.05 10.56
CA GLY A 70 -24.52 0.08 10.93
C GLY A 70 -25.25 1.36 10.47
N THR A 71 -24.55 2.30 9.80
CA THR A 71 -25.16 3.51 9.22
C THR A 71 -25.50 3.27 7.74
N THR A 72 -26.10 4.26 7.10
CA THR A 72 -26.50 4.16 5.67
C THR A 72 -25.63 5.03 4.77
N SER A 73 -24.41 5.30 5.18
CA SER A 73 -23.43 6.00 4.34
C SER A 73 -21.99 5.70 4.74
N LEU A 74 -21.07 5.89 3.78
CA LEU A 74 -19.62 5.92 3.96
C LEU A 74 -19.03 7.16 3.31
N LYS A 75 -17.97 7.68 3.90
CA LYS A 75 -17.22 8.84 3.41
C LYS A 75 -15.75 8.50 3.23
N PHE A 76 -15.18 9.00 2.14
CA PHE A 76 -13.78 8.84 1.78
C PHE A 76 -13.24 10.15 1.21
N THR A 77 -11.95 10.34 1.27
CA THR A 77 -11.27 11.31 0.40
C THR A 77 -10.95 10.66 -0.96
N ASN A 78 -10.65 11.48 -1.95
CA ASN A 78 -10.19 10.99 -3.26
C ASN A 78 -8.91 10.13 -3.13
N GLY A 79 -7.97 10.52 -2.27
CA GLY A 79 -6.76 9.74 -1.99
C GLY A 79 -7.04 8.39 -1.36
N GLN A 80 -8.02 8.30 -0.44
CA GLN A 80 -8.45 7.02 0.13
C GLN A 80 -9.08 6.13 -0.94
N MET A 81 -9.93 6.68 -1.81
CA MET A 81 -10.52 5.92 -2.92
C MET A 81 -9.46 5.48 -3.93
N ASN A 82 -8.48 6.34 -4.27
CA ASN A 82 -7.33 5.97 -5.10
C ASN A 82 -6.60 4.75 -4.54
N THR A 83 -6.35 4.72 -3.21
CA THR A 83 -5.72 3.59 -2.54
C THR A 83 -6.56 2.31 -2.61
N MET A 84 -7.89 2.40 -2.41
CA MET A 84 -8.79 1.24 -2.52
C MET A 84 -8.82 0.67 -3.94
N MET A 85 -8.83 1.55 -4.96
CA MET A 85 -8.77 1.15 -6.36
C MET A 85 -7.44 0.50 -6.74
N ALA A 86 -6.33 0.97 -6.19
CA ALA A 86 -5.03 0.34 -6.37
C ALA A 86 -4.99 -1.09 -5.83
N LYS A 87 -5.61 -1.35 -4.66
CA LYS A 87 -5.72 -2.70 -4.07
C LYS A 87 -6.48 -3.69 -4.94
N VAL A 88 -7.35 -3.23 -5.81
CA VAL A 88 -8.06 -4.07 -6.79
C VAL A 88 -7.40 -4.07 -8.17
N GLY A 89 -6.10 -3.72 -8.22
CA GLY A 89 -5.27 -3.87 -9.41
C GLY A 89 -5.45 -2.79 -10.47
N ALA A 90 -5.91 -1.60 -10.09
CA ALA A 90 -5.91 -0.44 -10.99
C ALA A 90 -4.56 0.28 -10.90
N TYR A 91 -4.02 0.69 -12.05
CA TYR A 91 -2.72 1.34 -12.16
C TYR A 91 -2.85 2.85 -12.40
N PRO A 92 -1.88 3.67 -11.92
CA PRO A 92 -1.86 5.10 -12.15
C PRO A 92 -1.85 5.47 -13.64
N GLY A 93 -2.41 6.62 -13.97
CA GLY A 93 -2.46 7.15 -15.35
C GLY A 93 -3.43 6.41 -16.26
N GLN A 94 -4.09 5.35 -15.79
CA GLN A 94 -5.07 4.58 -16.54
C GLN A 94 -6.47 4.77 -15.98
N THR A 95 -7.48 4.68 -16.85
CA THR A 95 -8.90 4.81 -16.48
C THR A 95 -9.55 3.43 -16.43
N TYR A 96 -10.24 3.14 -15.32
CA TYR A 96 -10.98 1.90 -15.12
C TYR A 96 -12.44 2.16 -14.81
N ASN A 97 -13.29 1.17 -15.11
CA ASN A 97 -14.66 1.12 -14.60
C ASN A 97 -14.65 0.39 -13.26
N PHE A 98 -15.40 0.94 -12.31
CA PHE A 98 -15.58 0.36 -10.98
C PHE A 98 -17.06 0.23 -10.65
N THR A 99 -17.38 -0.80 -9.89
CA THR A 99 -18.72 -1.05 -9.37
C THR A 99 -18.69 -1.13 -7.85
N ILE A 100 -19.55 -0.34 -7.18
CA ILE A 100 -19.78 -0.45 -5.73
C ILE A 100 -21.05 -1.27 -5.51
N THR A 101 -20.96 -2.29 -4.65
CA THR A 101 -22.09 -3.14 -4.24
C THR A 101 -22.24 -3.14 -2.73
N LEU A 102 -23.45 -3.52 -2.26
CA LEU A 102 -23.86 -3.50 -0.87
C LEU A 102 -24.50 -4.83 -0.49
N THR A 103 -24.14 -5.37 0.66
CA THR A 103 -24.82 -6.51 1.28
C THR A 103 -25.30 -6.10 2.67
N SER A 104 -26.60 -6.28 2.95
CA SER A 104 -27.14 -6.06 4.29
C SER A 104 -27.16 -7.36 5.11
N LYS A 105 -26.91 -7.24 6.40
CA LYS A 105 -26.89 -8.36 7.36
C LYS A 105 -27.73 -8.00 8.58
N ALA A 106 -28.67 -8.86 8.95
CA ALA A 106 -29.43 -8.74 10.18
C ALA A 106 -29.37 -10.07 10.93
N TYR A 107 -28.77 -10.12 12.12
CA TYR A 107 -28.43 -11.36 12.83
C TYR A 107 -27.66 -12.34 11.93
N ASP A 108 -28.16 -13.57 11.80
CA ASP A 108 -27.58 -14.61 10.95
C ASP A 108 -28.06 -14.53 9.48
N MET A 109 -28.91 -13.56 9.15
CA MET A 109 -29.44 -13.38 7.81
C MET A 109 -28.56 -12.44 7.01
N THR A 110 -28.05 -12.93 5.89
CA THR A 110 -27.40 -12.12 4.87
C THR A 110 -28.33 -11.99 3.69
N ALA A 111 -28.68 -10.77 3.33
CA ALA A 111 -29.50 -10.49 2.16
C ALA A 111 -28.64 -10.38 0.90
N ASP A 112 -29.28 -10.50 -0.25
CA ASP A 112 -28.69 -10.16 -1.53
C ASP A 112 -28.12 -8.73 -1.52
N PRO A 113 -27.16 -8.41 -2.43
CA PRO A 113 -26.70 -7.07 -2.64
C PRO A 113 -27.84 -6.07 -2.84
N ALA A 114 -27.56 -4.78 -2.67
CA ALA A 114 -28.52 -3.71 -2.94
C ALA A 114 -29.22 -3.92 -4.28
N SER A 115 -30.48 -3.48 -4.37
CA SER A 115 -31.28 -3.58 -5.61
C SER A 115 -30.66 -2.85 -6.79
N ASN A 116 -29.72 -1.94 -6.56
CA ASN A 116 -28.89 -1.25 -7.54
C ASN A 116 -27.42 -1.24 -7.10
N SER A 117 -26.53 -0.93 -8.04
CA SER A 117 -25.11 -0.69 -7.79
C SER A 117 -24.73 0.71 -8.26
N ILE A 118 -23.61 1.23 -7.79
CA ILE A 118 -23.02 2.46 -8.33
C ILE A 118 -21.88 2.04 -9.24
N THR A 119 -21.94 2.47 -10.51
CA THR A 119 -20.86 2.32 -11.49
C THR A 119 -20.28 3.67 -11.85
N PHE A 120 -18.97 3.75 -11.96
CA PHE A 120 -18.27 4.98 -12.32
C PHE A 120 -16.92 4.65 -12.94
N LYS A 121 -16.30 5.66 -13.55
CA LYS A 121 -14.93 5.60 -14.06
C LYS A 121 -14.02 6.40 -13.14
N ALA A 122 -12.78 5.94 -12.99
CA ALA A 122 -11.76 6.73 -12.33
C ALA A 122 -10.41 6.54 -13.00
N THR A 123 -9.66 7.64 -13.09
CA THR A 123 -8.25 7.67 -13.46
C THR A 123 -7.45 7.89 -12.20
N LEU A 124 -6.51 6.96 -11.91
CA LEU A 124 -5.71 6.98 -10.71
C LEU A 124 -4.43 7.79 -10.91
N PHE A 125 -3.85 8.25 -9.79
CA PHE A 125 -2.52 8.83 -9.75
C PHE A 125 -1.59 8.01 -8.87
N ASP A 126 -0.29 8.16 -9.04
CA ASP A 126 0.71 7.57 -8.19
C ASP A 126 1.07 8.53 -7.05
N PRO A 127 0.70 8.23 -5.78
CA PRO A 127 1.03 9.08 -4.64
C PRO A 127 2.54 9.10 -4.31
N ASN A 128 3.33 8.19 -4.90
CA ASN A 128 4.77 8.11 -4.74
C ASN A 128 5.55 8.69 -5.93
N ALA A 129 4.85 9.28 -6.91
CA ALA A 129 5.51 9.87 -8.08
C ALA A 129 6.56 10.91 -7.66
N VAL A 130 7.75 10.82 -8.25
CA VAL A 130 8.90 11.71 -8.00
C VAL A 130 9.48 12.19 -9.33
N ASP A 131 10.16 13.34 -9.33
CA ASP A 131 10.71 13.96 -10.55
C ASP A 131 11.99 13.28 -11.06
N TRP A 132 12.36 12.12 -10.53
CA TRP A 132 13.52 11.34 -10.96
C TRP A 132 13.10 9.90 -11.29
N LYS A 133 13.92 9.20 -12.07
CA LYS A 133 13.64 7.80 -12.44
C LYS A 133 13.71 6.90 -11.22
N PHE A 134 12.75 5.99 -11.13
CA PHE A 134 12.69 5.01 -10.04
C PHE A 134 12.06 3.71 -10.51
N ALA A 135 12.23 2.67 -9.71
CA ALA A 135 11.58 1.38 -9.88
C ALA A 135 10.96 0.93 -8.55
N TYR A 136 9.94 0.10 -8.63
CA TYR A 136 9.29 -0.50 -7.48
C TYR A 136 9.85 -1.89 -7.17
N VAL A 137 10.00 -2.20 -5.89
CA VAL A 137 10.15 -3.57 -5.41
C VAL A 137 8.76 -4.16 -5.19
N ALA A 138 8.28 -4.93 -6.15
CA ALA A 138 6.94 -5.51 -6.19
C ALA A 138 6.89 -6.84 -5.42
N VAL A 139 6.73 -6.76 -4.09
CA VAL A 139 6.61 -7.94 -3.23
C VAL A 139 5.28 -8.65 -3.50
N GLY A 140 5.35 -9.98 -3.72
CA GLY A 140 4.16 -10.78 -4.02
C GLY A 140 3.67 -10.68 -5.46
N TYR A 141 4.49 -10.11 -6.38
CA TYR A 141 4.14 -10.05 -7.80
C TYR A 141 3.60 -11.41 -8.31
N PRO A 142 2.51 -11.44 -9.13
CA PRO A 142 1.81 -10.30 -9.77
C PRO A 142 0.79 -9.59 -8.87
N ASP A 143 0.48 -10.07 -7.69
CA ASP A 143 -0.48 -9.47 -6.74
C ASP A 143 0.25 -8.60 -5.71
N TRP A 144 0.63 -7.38 -6.11
CA TRP A 144 1.38 -6.44 -5.28
C TRP A 144 0.68 -5.09 -5.15
N ASP A 145 1.05 -4.33 -4.12
CA ASP A 145 0.53 -2.99 -3.82
C ASP A 145 1.63 -1.95 -4.03
N TYR A 146 1.56 -1.20 -5.14
CA TYR A 146 2.55 -0.17 -5.45
C TYR A 146 2.51 1.01 -4.47
N THR A 147 1.37 1.26 -3.80
CA THR A 147 1.23 2.40 -2.87
C THR A 147 2.07 2.24 -1.61
N ASN A 148 2.45 1.01 -1.26
CA ASN A 148 3.31 0.66 -0.15
C ASN A 148 4.63 0.00 -0.57
N ALA A 149 4.92 -0.06 -1.86
CA ALA A 149 6.15 -0.66 -2.36
C ALA A 149 7.39 0.13 -1.92
N TYR A 150 8.53 -0.54 -1.84
CA TYR A 150 9.83 0.11 -1.69
C TYR A 150 10.29 0.63 -3.04
N LEU A 151 11.00 1.76 -3.03
CA LEU A 151 11.52 2.42 -4.23
C LEU A 151 13.03 2.20 -4.38
N LEU A 152 13.45 1.94 -5.60
CA LEU A 152 14.84 1.98 -6.03
C LEU A 152 15.00 3.20 -6.93
N GLY A 153 15.96 4.08 -6.65
CA GLY A 153 16.19 5.32 -7.39
C GLY A 153 17.29 5.20 -8.44
N ASP A 154 17.15 5.97 -9.50
CA ASP A 154 18.16 6.23 -10.52
C ASP A 154 18.32 7.75 -10.65
N PRO A 155 19.02 8.40 -9.68
CA PRO A 155 19.10 9.86 -9.61
C PRO A 155 20.00 10.49 -10.68
N ASP A 156 20.95 9.74 -11.24
CA ASP A 156 21.86 10.20 -12.29
C ASP A 156 21.45 9.78 -13.71
N GLY A 157 20.40 8.94 -13.82
CA GLY A 157 19.80 8.57 -15.09
C GLY A 157 20.64 7.59 -15.90
N ASP A 158 21.54 6.83 -15.26
CA ASP A 158 22.42 5.88 -15.92
C ASP A 158 21.74 4.52 -16.22
N GLY A 159 20.48 4.36 -15.77
CA GLY A 159 19.68 3.14 -15.95
C GLY A 159 19.90 2.10 -14.85
N VAL A 160 20.66 2.46 -13.80
CA VAL A 160 20.86 1.60 -12.63
C VAL A 160 20.01 2.11 -11.48
N TYR A 161 19.08 1.27 -11.03
CA TYR A 161 18.19 1.57 -9.91
C TYR A 161 18.73 0.95 -8.63
N GLN A 162 18.81 1.71 -7.55
CA GLN A 162 19.31 1.21 -6.27
C GLN A 162 18.55 1.77 -5.09
N GLY A 163 18.46 0.99 -4.02
CA GLY A 163 17.76 1.36 -2.78
C GLY A 163 17.67 0.20 -1.82
N TYR A 164 16.69 0.28 -0.94
CA TYR A 164 16.53 -0.70 0.13
C TYR A 164 15.09 -1.22 0.19
N ALA A 165 14.95 -2.47 0.60
CA ALA A 165 13.65 -3.09 0.91
C ALA A 165 13.75 -4.00 2.13
N ASN A 166 12.69 -4.04 2.95
CA ASN A 166 12.56 -5.00 4.03
C ASN A 166 11.60 -6.12 3.64
N PHE A 167 11.96 -7.36 3.94
CA PHE A 167 11.13 -8.53 3.74
C PHE A 167 10.81 -9.17 5.10
N ASP A 168 9.52 -9.35 5.38
CA ASP A 168 9.02 -9.75 6.70
C ASP A 168 9.07 -11.26 6.96
N ALA A 169 9.39 -12.05 5.94
CA ALA A 169 9.50 -13.51 6.01
C ALA A 169 10.67 -14.05 5.20
N ASP A 170 11.04 -15.31 5.47
CA ASP A 170 11.99 -16.07 4.65
C ASP A 170 11.34 -16.48 3.32
N GLY A 171 12.12 -16.48 2.24
CA GLY A 171 11.69 -16.97 0.93
C GLY A 171 10.66 -16.08 0.23
N VAL A 172 10.66 -14.78 0.50
CA VAL A 172 9.73 -13.83 -0.14
C VAL A 172 10.13 -13.59 -1.58
N SER A 173 9.19 -13.85 -2.50
CA SER A 173 9.35 -13.55 -3.93
C SER A 173 9.00 -12.10 -4.23
N TYR A 174 9.72 -11.49 -5.17
CA TYR A 174 9.46 -10.14 -5.65
C TYR A 174 9.88 -9.95 -7.12
N ALA A 175 9.41 -8.88 -7.71
CA ALA A 175 9.86 -8.37 -9.01
C ALA A 175 10.29 -6.91 -8.88
N ILE A 176 11.03 -6.42 -9.88
CA ILE A 176 11.36 -5.00 -10.02
C ILE A 176 10.57 -4.46 -11.21
N ILE A 177 9.80 -3.41 -10.97
CA ILE A 177 8.86 -2.83 -11.93
C ILE A 177 9.27 -1.39 -12.20
N ASP A 178 9.27 -0.98 -13.47
CA ASP A 178 9.56 0.40 -13.88
C ASP A 178 8.53 1.37 -13.27
N GLY A 179 9.01 2.42 -12.62
CA GLY A 179 8.15 3.40 -11.95
C GLY A 179 7.35 4.27 -12.93
N SER A 180 7.81 4.43 -14.16
CA SER A 180 7.11 5.19 -15.21
C SER A 180 6.11 4.35 -16.01
N ASP A 181 6.26 3.02 -16.00
CA ASP A 181 5.39 2.08 -16.69
C ASP A 181 5.22 0.80 -15.87
N LEU A 182 4.16 0.71 -15.08
CA LEU A 182 3.88 -0.41 -14.19
C LEU A 182 3.58 -1.74 -14.92
N THR A 183 3.50 -1.72 -16.24
CA THR A 183 3.41 -2.94 -17.06
C THR A 183 4.79 -3.47 -17.46
N LYS A 184 5.84 -2.65 -17.30
CA LYS A 184 7.21 -3.00 -17.66
C LYS A 184 7.96 -3.62 -16.48
N ILE A 185 8.31 -4.89 -16.61
CA ILE A 185 9.10 -5.63 -15.64
C ILE A 185 10.57 -5.45 -15.99
N LEU A 186 11.35 -4.89 -15.06
CA LEU A 186 12.81 -4.77 -15.18
C LEU A 186 13.49 -6.09 -14.78
N ALA A 187 13.03 -6.70 -13.68
CA ALA A 187 13.51 -8.02 -13.25
C ALA A 187 12.37 -8.79 -12.57
N LYS A 188 12.28 -10.10 -12.79
CA LYS A 188 11.27 -10.98 -12.19
C LYS A 188 11.93 -12.18 -11.51
N ASP A 189 11.11 -12.96 -10.79
CA ASP A 189 11.52 -14.20 -10.15
C ASP A 189 12.68 -14.02 -9.15
N GLN A 190 12.74 -12.85 -8.49
CA GLN A 190 13.70 -12.58 -7.44
C GLN A 190 13.21 -13.17 -6.12
N THR A 191 14.13 -13.52 -5.22
CA THR A 191 13.78 -14.09 -3.92
C THR A 191 14.69 -13.54 -2.82
N ALA A 192 14.10 -13.00 -1.76
CA ALA A 192 14.79 -12.74 -0.49
C ALA A 192 14.80 -14.05 0.32
N ALA A 193 15.94 -14.72 0.39
CA ALA A 193 16.05 -16.05 1.02
C ALA A 193 15.76 -16.01 2.52
N LYS A 194 16.08 -14.92 3.19
CA LYS A 194 15.84 -14.67 4.61
C LYS A 194 15.04 -13.39 4.81
N LYS A 195 14.25 -13.34 5.88
CA LYS A 195 13.65 -12.08 6.32
C LYS A 195 14.75 -11.08 6.66
N GLY A 196 14.48 -9.80 6.42
CA GLY A 196 15.41 -8.73 6.79
C GLY A 196 15.38 -7.57 5.82
N PHE A 197 16.26 -6.62 6.08
CA PHE A 197 16.45 -5.41 5.32
C PHE A 197 17.61 -5.58 4.35
N TYR A 198 17.40 -5.30 3.07
CA TYR A 198 18.36 -5.56 2.00
C TYR A 198 18.66 -4.31 1.20
N GLY A 199 19.92 -4.13 0.79
CA GLY A 199 20.28 -3.29 -0.34
C GLY A 199 19.98 -4.04 -1.65
N ILE A 200 19.34 -3.38 -2.59
CA ILE A 200 18.97 -3.94 -3.90
C ILE A 200 19.44 -2.98 -4.97
N LYS A 201 20.06 -3.54 -6.02
CA LYS A 201 20.47 -2.84 -7.21
C LYS A 201 20.04 -3.62 -8.43
N VAL A 202 19.51 -2.95 -9.44
CA VAL A 202 19.17 -3.54 -10.74
C VAL A 202 19.74 -2.69 -11.86
N ASP A 203 20.42 -3.31 -12.82
CA ASP A 203 20.97 -2.64 -13.98
C ASP A 203 19.97 -2.60 -15.16
N ALA A 204 20.37 -1.95 -16.24
CA ALA A 204 19.57 -1.78 -17.45
C ALA A 204 19.23 -3.11 -18.15
N GLU A 205 20.02 -4.15 -17.94
CA GLU A 205 19.84 -5.51 -18.46
C GLU A 205 18.93 -6.37 -17.57
N GLY A 206 18.50 -5.84 -16.40
CA GLY A 206 17.65 -6.54 -15.44
C GLY A 206 18.40 -7.47 -14.50
N LYS A 207 19.74 -7.36 -14.42
CA LYS A 207 20.52 -8.10 -13.43
C LYS A 207 20.35 -7.47 -12.08
N VAL A 208 19.90 -8.28 -11.10
CA VAL A 208 19.72 -7.86 -9.71
C VAL A 208 20.91 -8.27 -8.87
N GLU A 209 21.44 -7.32 -8.12
CA GLU A 209 22.40 -7.56 -7.04
C GLU A 209 21.69 -7.26 -5.71
N GLN A 210 21.75 -8.21 -4.79
CA GLN A 210 21.12 -8.12 -3.48
C GLN A 210 22.18 -8.39 -2.42
N THR A 211 22.24 -7.55 -1.39
CA THR A 211 23.14 -7.76 -0.26
C THR A 211 22.68 -8.96 0.58
N GLU A 212 23.51 -9.38 1.54
CA GLU A 212 23.01 -10.11 2.69
C GLU A 212 22.10 -9.18 3.54
N PRO A 213 21.26 -9.71 4.45
CA PRO A 213 20.45 -8.87 5.32
C PRO A 213 21.31 -7.87 6.10
N LEU A 214 20.92 -6.60 6.04
CA LEU A 214 21.64 -5.49 6.69
C LEU A 214 21.04 -5.24 8.06
N VAL A 215 21.92 -5.01 9.04
CA VAL A 215 21.58 -4.50 10.36
C VAL A 215 22.41 -3.25 10.61
N TRP A 216 21.73 -2.13 10.80
CA TRP A 216 22.39 -0.85 11.00
C TRP A 216 22.76 -0.57 12.46
N GLY A 217 23.83 0.18 12.65
CA GLY A 217 24.29 0.65 13.94
C GLY A 217 24.94 2.01 13.88
N VAL A 218 25.07 2.64 15.03
CA VAL A 218 25.83 3.89 15.25
C VAL A 218 27.20 3.53 15.79
N VAL A 219 28.24 4.07 15.19
CA VAL A 219 29.65 3.80 15.52
C VAL A 219 30.43 5.11 15.58
N GLY A 220 31.42 5.22 16.42
CA GLY A 220 32.30 6.39 16.52
C GLY A 220 32.63 6.81 17.94
N ASP A 221 33.54 7.75 18.06
CA ASP A 221 34.00 8.28 19.37
C ASP A 221 32.89 8.91 20.21
N ALA A 222 31.78 9.29 19.55
CA ALA A 222 30.58 9.77 20.23
C ALA A 222 29.83 8.65 21.00
N THR A 223 30.05 7.40 20.65
CA THR A 223 29.39 6.23 21.24
C THR A 223 30.27 5.55 22.29
N SER A 224 29.65 4.76 23.17
CA SER A 224 30.39 3.98 24.16
C SER A 224 31.28 2.87 23.58
N GLY A 225 30.99 2.46 22.33
CA GLY A 225 31.73 1.41 21.60
C GLY A 225 32.91 1.93 20.81
N GLY A 226 33.07 3.26 20.67
CA GLY A 226 34.07 3.87 19.82
C GLY A 226 33.89 3.47 18.35
N TRP A 227 35.01 3.40 17.59
CA TRP A 227 35.02 2.98 16.18
C TRP A 227 35.04 1.46 15.99
N ASP A 228 35.11 0.67 17.07
CA ASP A 228 35.24 -0.79 16.99
C ASP A 228 33.90 -1.52 17.07
N LYS A 229 32.94 -0.99 17.83
CA LYS A 229 31.68 -1.67 18.09
C LYS A 229 30.48 -0.78 17.89
N ASP A 230 29.53 -1.27 17.06
CA ASP A 230 28.26 -0.59 16.81
C ASP A 230 27.33 -0.60 18.01
N THR A 231 26.65 0.51 18.23
CA THR A 231 25.40 0.54 19.00
C THR A 231 24.28 0.22 18.01
N GLN A 232 23.70 -0.98 18.13
CA GLN A 232 22.74 -1.51 17.17
C GLN A 232 21.44 -0.72 17.16
N MET A 233 20.88 -0.54 15.98
CA MET A 233 19.57 0.08 15.72
C MET A 233 18.51 -0.99 15.48
N ASP A 234 17.25 -0.64 15.74
CA ASP A 234 16.10 -1.46 15.45
C ASP A 234 15.33 -0.87 14.24
N TYR A 235 14.92 -1.74 13.31
CA TYR A 235 14.09 -1.34 12.17
C TYR A 235 12.61 -1.43 12.50
N ASP A 236 11.90 -0.31 12.35
CA ASP A 236 10.45 -0.25 12.42
C ASP A 236 9.86 -0.32 10.99
N ALA A 237 9.23 -1.45 10.66
CA ALA A 237 8.63 -1.69 9.35
C ALA A 237 7.43 -0.78 9.05
N THR A 238 6.76 -0.24 10.08
CA THR A 238 5.62 0.66 9.92
C THR A 238 6.06 2.06 9.49
N THR A 239 7.06 2.60 10.19
CA THR A 239 7.63 3.92 9.88
C THR A 239 8.73 3.85 8.82
N ARG A 240 9.26 2.64 8.54
CA ARG A 240 10.42 2.36 7.67
C ARG A 240 11.69 3.08 8.13
N LEU A 241 11.84 3.26 9.42
CA LEU A 241 12.99 3.93 10.02
C LEU A 241 13.82 2.97 10.86
N TRP A 242 15.13 3.17 10.82
CA TRP A 242 16.06 2.61 11.78
C TRP A 242 16.18 3.56 12.95
N THR A 243 16.00 3.07 14.17
CA THR A 243 16.01 3.88 15.38
C THR A 243 16.89 3.27 16.47
N VAL A 244 17.51 4.12 17.27
CA VAL A 244 18.18 3.76 18.51
C VAL A 244 18.11 4.92 19.49
N THR A 245 17.94 4.60 20.77
CA THR A 245 18.07 5.59 21.84
C THR A 245 19.37 5.31 22.59
N THR A 246 20.33 6.24 22.50
CA THR A 246 21.64 6.11 23.12
C THR A 246 22.18 7.48 23.54
N SER A 247 23.11 7.50 24.49
CA SER A 247 23.84 8.71 24.83
C SER A 247 25.02 8.91 23.88
N LEU A 248 25.15 10.11 23.34
CA LEU A 248 26.25 10.50 22.49
C LEU A 248 27.10 11.56 23.19
N LEU A 249 28.43 11.45 23.07
CA LEU A 249 29.36 12.50 23.42
C LEU A 249 29.43 13.52 22.28
N ASP A 250 29.96 14.71 22.56
CA ASP A 250 30.23 15.74 21.56
C ASP A 250 31.49 15.38 20.74
N LYS A 251 31.35 14.35 19.91
CA LYS A 251 32.39 13.76 19.05
C LYS A 251 31.79 13.20 17.79
N GLU A 252 32.61 12.66 16.91
CA GLU A 252 32.19 12.11 15.62
C GLU A 252 31.49 10.74 15.76
N PHE A 253 30.53 10.51 14.86
CA PHE A 253 29.92 9.20 14.66
C PHE A 253 29.50 9.01 13.18
N LYS A 254 29.31 7.75 12.83
CA LYS A 254 28.75 7.32 11.53
C LYS A 254 27.66 6.26 11.78
N PHE A 255 26.88 6.04 10.73
CA PHE A 255 26.02 4.86 10.61
C PHE A 255 26.76 3.81 9.78
N ARG A 256 26.72 2.55 10.21
CA ARG A 256 27.39 1.44 9.53
C ARG A 256 26.49 0.21 9.56
N SER A 257 26.47 -0.56 8.47
CA SER A 257 25.74 -1.82 8.43
C SER A 257 26.64 -3.01 8.82
N ASN A 258 26.05 -4.01 9.44
CA ASN A 258 26.65 -5.31 9.80
C ASN A 258 27.98 -5.22 10.58
N ASN A 259 28.19 -4.14 11.32
CA ASN A 259 29.44 -3.93 12.07
C ASN A 259 30.70 -4.10 11.18
N ASN A 260 30.60 -3.71 9.93
CA ASN A 260 31.63 -3.95 8.91
C ASN A 260 31.90 -2.70 8.09
N TRP A 261 33.17 -2.29 7.97
CA TRP A 261 33.58 -1.11 7.20
C TRP A 261 33.54 -1.33 5.68
N ASP A 262 33.57 -2.58 5.22
CA ASP A 262 33.41 -2.94 3.81
C ASP A 262 31.94 -2.99 3.37
N SER A 263 31.00 -2.84 4.33
CA SER A 263 29.56 -2.73 4.08
C SER A 263 29.14 -1.26 3.99
N ASP A 264 27.83 -1.01 3.75
CA ASP A 264 27.31 0.34 3.65
C ASP A 264 27.59 1.16 4.91
N ASN A 265 28.11 2.35 4.76
CA ASN A 265 28.31 3.29 5.85
C ASN A 265 28.03 4.74 5.40
N TYR A 266 27.45 5.52 6.30
CA TYR A 266 27.06 6.91 6.07
C TYR A 266 27.51 7.80 7.23
N GLY A 267 27.94 9.01 6.90
CA GLY A 267 28.35 10.04 7.85
C GLY A 267 29.12 11.14 7.14
N ALA A 268 29.33 12.27 7.80
CA ALA A 268 30.13 13.34 7.24
C ALA A 268 31.55 12.84 6.94
N VAL A 269 32.07 13.18 5.77
CA VAL A 269 33.48 13.05 5.43
C VAL A 269 34.15 14.30 5.96
N SER A 270 35.12 14.13 6.88
CA SER A 270 35.95 15.22 7.42
C SER A 270 36.90 15.79 6.33
#